data_68ada01f9884df09a29ccaab7b83fb0c
#
_entry.id   68ada01f9884df09a29ccaab7b83fb0c
#
_cell.length_a   1.000
_cell.length_b   1.000
_cell.length_c   1.000
_cell.angle_alpha   90.00
_cell.angle_beta   90.00
_cell.angle_gamma   90.00
#
_symmetry.space_group_name_H-M   'P 1'
#
loop_
_entity.id
_entity.type
_entity.pdbx_description
1 polymer ?
#
loop_
_entity_poly.entity_id
_entity_poly.type
_entity_poly.pdbx_seq_one_letter_code
_entity_poly.pdbx_strand_id
1 'polypeptide(L)'
;KGLLYGDLSTTNIFVSDDSKHAETWLIDCDNISLEANNGLTLHTVDYGAPEVVRGDSLLSSLTDCWSFAVIAYQLLTHNHPFKGNIVNEGEPEEEEAALRGEYPWINDSTDFENECFANLPIQLLEHSRLTELFSRCFEQGRVQPIERPSMAEWLEALSETDERLVICKKCSGHTLLPQDWQPDSDATCFFCDEAIDKNLVILKEFIVQPEEEHSSTDSSAWVATGRFVVLQENESRELKRLMPTFLYDHFPDEHIRIEYKENGFGIHPLPETEIHLQQGGTNKRLEKYQGLRNEIRGKTNDPYWLHVGSITEQHILWQFTW
;
A
#
# COMPACT_ATOMS: atom_id res chain seq x y z
N LYS A 1 -16.95 10.07 2.36
CA LYS A 1 -18.25 10.50 2.94
C LYS A 1 -19.00 11.40 1.96
N GLY A 2 -19.16 10.96 0.68
CA GLY A 2 -19.91 11.69 -0.33
C GLY A 2 -19.24 12.97 -0.85
N LEU A 3 -17.93 13.13 -0.68
CA LEU A 3 -17.14 14.14 -1.36
C LEU A 3 -16.65 13.56 -2.69
N LEU A 4 -16.80 14.31 -3.74
CA LEU A 4 -16.42 14.01 -5.10
C LEU A 4 -15.40 15.04 -5.57
N TYR A 5 -14.29 14.59 -6.17
CA TYR A 5 -13.35 15.46 -6.86
C TYR A 5 -13.83 15.77 -8.29
N GLY A 6 -14.28 14.75 -9.00
CA GLY A 6 -15.04 14.85 -10.25
C GLY A 6 -14.20 14.89 -11.53
N ASP A 7 -12.91 15.21 -11.48
CA ASP A 7 -12.01 15.23 -12.66
C ASP A 7 -10.60 14.75 -12.27
N LEU A 8 -10.53 13.59 -11.62
CA LEU A 8 -9.26 13.02 -11.21
C LEU A 8 -8.51 12.46 -12.43
N SER A 9 -7.35 13.05 -12.70
CA SER A 9 -6.47 12.69 -13.82
C SER A 9 -5.02 13.03 -13.49
N THR A 10 -4.07 12.49 -14.24
CA THR A 10 -2.63 12.80 -14.04
C THR A 10 -2.29 14.25 -14.30
N THR A 11 -3.08 14.97 -15.11
CA THR A 11 -2.88 16.40 -15.38
C THR A 11 -3.31 17.28 -14.21
N ASN A 12 -4.15 16.79 -13.31
CA ASN A 12 -4.67 17.50 -12.15
C ASN A 12 -3.96 17.13 -10.85
N ILE A 13 -2.82 16.44 -10.96
CA ILE A 13 -2.00 16.02 -9.81
C ILE A 13 -0.58 16.55 -9.99
N PHE A 14 -0.14 17.38 -9.04
CA PHE A 14 1.28 17.73 -8.92
C PHE A 14 1.95 16.87 -7.85
N VAL A 15 3.15 16.41 -8.14
CA VAL A 15 3.99 15.66 -7.23
C VAL A 15 5.28 16.42 -7.00
N SER A 16 5.74 16.50 -5.75
CA SER A 16 7.04 17.07 -5.40
C SER A 16 8.17 16.32 -6.11
N ASP A 17 9.16 17.05 -6.59
CA ASP A 17 10.42 16.50 -7.12
C ASP A 17 11.45 16.18 -6.01
N ASP A 18 11.14 16.58 -4.76
CA ASP A 18 11.97 16.24 -3.59
C ASP A 18 11.57 14.88 -3.02
N SER A 19 12.36 13.85 -3.30
CA SER A 19 12.13 12.49 -2.79
C SER A 19 12.16 12.37 -1.25
N LYS A 20 12.70 13.37 -0.55
CA LYS A 20 12.72 13.40 0.92
C LYS A 20 11.45 13.99 1.53
N HIS A 21 10.71 14.76 0.73
CA HIS A 21 9.45 15.40 1.12
C HIS A 21 8.43 15.16 0.01
N ALA A 22 8.03 13.89 -0.13
CA ALA A 22 7.04 13.49 -1.12
C ALA A 22 5.68 14.10 -0.76
N GLU A 23 5.29 15.14 -1.48
CA GLU A 23 3.99 15.79 -1.35
C GLU A 23 3.23 15.70 -2.67
N THR A 24 1.92 15.60 -2.55
CA THR A 24 1.01 15.54 -3.69
C THR A 24 -0.05 16.61 -3.55
N TRP A 25 -0.26 17.40 -4.59
CA TRP A 25 -1.30 18.44 -4.62
C TRP A 25 -2.30 18.15 -5.72
N LEU A 26 -3.58 18.14 -5.35
CA LEU A 26 -4.66 18.17 -6.31
C LEU A 26 -4.91 19.62 -6.73
N ILE A 27 -4.97 19.87 -8.03
CA ILE A 27 -5.24 21.17 -8.63
C ILE A 27 -6.56 21.12 -9.40
N ASP A 28 -7.05 22.27 -9.89
CA ASP A 28 -8.33 22.36 -10.59
C ASP A 28 -9.50 21.81 -9.77
N CYS A 29 -9.60 22.34 -8.54
CA CYS A 29 -10.58 21.90 -7.55
C CYS A 29 -11.98 22.47 -7.76
N ASP A 30 -12.26 23.09 -8.90
CA ASP A 30 -13.53 23.78 -9.18
C ASP A 30 -14.72 22.82 -9.27
N ASN A 31 -14.45 21.53 -9.53
CA ASN A 31 -15.45 20.46 -9.64
C ASN A 31 -15.73 19.77 -8.30
N ILE A 32 -14.98 20.09 -7.23
CA ILE A 32 -15.20 19.46 -5.93
C ILE A 32 -16.61 19.77 -5.42
N SER A 33 -17.37 18.74 -5.16
CA SER A 33 -18.75 18.85 -4.71
C SER A 33 -19.17 17.73 -3.77
N LEU A 34 -20.34 17.92 -3.12
CA LEU A 34 -20.99 16.81 -2.46
C LEU A 34 -21.78 16.00 -3.49
N GLU A 35 -21.69 14.70 -3.43
CA GLU A 35 -22.35 13.77 -4.35
C GLU A 35 -23.86 14.03 -4.50
N ALA A 36 -24.52 14.40 -3.40
CA ALA A 36 -25.96 14.73 -3.40
C ALA A 36 -26.34 15.96 -4.25
N ASN A 37 -25.38 16.83 -4.58
CA ASN A 37 -25.60 18.07 -5.31
C ASN A 37 -24.99 18.05 -6.71
N ASN A 38 -24.50 16.89 -7.14
CA ASN A 38 -23.77 16.76 -8.38
C ASN A 38 -24.70 16.61 -9.60
N GLY A 39 -24.45 17.41 -10.63
CA GLY A 39 -25.08 17.31 -11.96
C GLY A 39 -24.06 17.23 -13.09
N LEU A 40 -22.78 16.97 -12.76
CA LEU A 40 -21.67 17.02 -13.69
C LEU A 40 -21.47 15.66 -14.38
N THR A 41 -21.04 15.73 -15.66
CA THR A 41 -20.65 14.59 -16.49
C THR A 41 -19.27 14.79 -17.11
N LEU A 42 -18.59 15.90 -16.78
CA LEU A 42 -17.27 16.22 -17.30
C LEU A 42 -16.23 15.25 -16.72
N HIS A 43 -15.38 14.75 -17.58
CA HIS A 43 -14.26 13.89 -17.22
C HIS A 43 -13.12 14.10 -18.23
N THR A 44 -11.90 13.91 -17.77
CA THR A 44 -10.73 13.86 -18.66
C THR A 44 -10.76 12.54 -19.42
N VAL A 45 -10.52 12.58 -20.74
CA VAL A 45 -10.39 11.39 -21.58
C VAL A 45 -9.35 10.45 -20.97
N ASP A 46 -9.55 9.15 -21.06
CA ASP A 46 -8.79 8.05 -20.48
C ASP A 46 -9.08 7.76 -18.98
N TYR A 47 -9.58 8.73 -18.21
CA TYR A 47 -9.82 8.54 -16.77
C TYR A 47 -11.30 8.39 -16.40
N GLY A 48 -12.20 8.65 -17.36
CA GLY A 48 -13.64 8.56 -17.14
C GLY A 48 -14.11 7.14 -16.85
N ALA A 49 -14.98 6.99 -15.85
CA ALA A 49 -15.63 5.70 -15.59
C ALA A 49 -16.59 5.32 -16.74
N PRO A 50 -16.66 4.04 -17.12
CA PRO A 50 -17.42 3.59 -18.32
C PRO A 50 -18.86 4.07 -18.37
N GLU A 51 -19.57 4.07 -17.25
CA GLU A 51 -20.96 4.54 -17.15
C GLU A 51 -21.10 6.04 -17.39
N VAL A 52 -20.06 6.83 -17.08
CA VAL A 52 -20.04 8.27 -17.39
C VAL A 52 -19.70 8.50 -18.85
N VAL A 53 -18.71 7.76 -19.38
CA VAL A 53 -18.32 7.83 -20.80
C VAL A 53 -19.50 7.48 -21.72
N ARG A 54 -20.32 6.49 -21.32
CA ARG A 54 -21.55 6.13 -22.05
C ARG A 54 -22.70 7.12 -21.86
N GLY A 55 -22.62 8.02 -20.85
CA GLY A 55 -23.70 8.92 -20.48
C GLY A 55 -24.82 8.25 -19.67
N ASP A 56 -24.58 7.08 -19.09
CA ASP A 56 -25.56 6.30 -18.31
C ASP A 56 -25.71 6.86 -16.89
N SER A 57 -24.68 7.54 -16.38
CA SER A 57 -24.61 8.03 -15.00
C SER A 57 -23.91 9.38 -14.90
N LEU A 58 -24.16 10.05 -13.77
CA LEU A 58 -23.40 11.23 -13.35
C LEU A 58 -22.15 10.83 -12.59
N LEU A 59 -21.24 11.78 -12.37
CA LEU A 59 -20.07 11.59 -11.52
C LEU A 59 -20.48 11.25 -10.07
N SER A 60 -19.70 10.42 -9.43
CA SER A 60 -19.89 9.99 -8.03
C SER A 60 -18.55 9.70 -7.38
N SER A 61 -18.52 9.45 -6.07
CA SER A 61 -17.31 8.99 -5.38
C SER A 61 -16.77 7.66 -5.95
N LEU A 62 -17.63 6.84 -6.54
CA LEU A 62 -17.23 5.59 -7.21
C LEU A 62 -16.56 5.85 -8.57
N THR A 63 -16.87 6.97 -9.23
CA THR A 63 -16.16 7.36 -10.46
C THR A 63 -14.77 7.90 -10.15
N ASP A 64 -14.57 8.60 -9.02
CA ASP A 64 -13.24 8.96 -8.55
C ASP A 64 -12.40 7.73 -8.20
N CYS A 65 -13.00 6.68 -7.61
CA CYS A 65 -12.31 5.41 -7.36
C CYS A 65 -11.85 4.75 -8.67
N TRP A 66 -12.63 4.82 -9.74
CA TRP A 66 -12.22 4.33 -11.05
C TRP A 66 -11.05 5.13 -11.61
N SER A 67 -11.16 6.45 -11.64
CA SER A 67 -10.09 7.33 -12.14
C SER A 67 -8.79 7.14 -11.38
N PHE A 68 -8.88 7.00 -10.05
CA PHE A 68 -7.73 6.68 -9.21
C PHE A 68 -7.09 5.33 -9.59
N ALA A 69 -7.89 4.29 -9.79
CA ALA A 69 -7.38 2.97 -10.19
C ALA A 69 -6.65 3.02 -11.53
N VAL A 70 -7.18 3.78 -12.53
CA VAL A 70 -6.50 3.99 -13.82
C VAL A 70 -5.16 4.68 -13.62
N ILE A 71 -5.11 5.77 -12.83
CA ILE A 71 -3.88 6.50 -12.52
C ILE A 71 -2.87 5.59 -11.82
N ALA A 72 -3.29 4.89 -10.78
CA ALA A 72 -2.43 3.99 -10.02
C ALA A 72 -1.86 2.88 -10.92
N TYR A 73 -2.68 2.28 -11.78
CA TYR A 73 -2.24 1.27 -12.71
C TYR A 73 -1.21 1.80 -13.71
N GLN A 74 -1.46 2.99 -14.30
CA GLN A 74 -0.52 3.64 -15.22
C GLN A 74 0.82 3.97 -14.56
N LEU A 75 0.81 4.45 -13.32
CA LEU A 75 2.04 4.76 -12.57
C LEU A 75 2.86 3.51 -12.26
N LEU A 76 2.21 2.39 -11.98
CA LEU A 76 2.88 1.15 -11.58
C LEU A 76 3.32 0.29 -12.79
N THR A 77 2.63 0.39 -13.94
CA THR A 77 2.84 -0.50 -15.09
C THR A 77 3.22 0.23 -16.37
N HIS A 78 3.13 1.56 -16.39
CA HIS A 78 3.28 2.41 -17.58
C HIS A 78 2.29 2.11 -18.71
N ASN A 79 1.22 1.36 -18.42
CA ASN A 79 0.17 1.02 -19.38
C ASN A 79 -1.19 1.53 -18.92
N HIS A 80 -2.05 1.83 -19.88
CA HIS A 80 -3.46 2.08 -19.60
C HIS A 80 -4.21 0.74 -19.47
N PRO A 81 -5.06 0.54 -18.44
CA PRO A 81 -5.66 -0.78 -18.17
C PRO A 81 -6.59 -1.29 -19.28
N PHE A 82 -7.04 -0.44 -20.20
CA PHE A 82 -7.95 -0.81 -21.28
C PHE A 82 -7.36 -0.64 -22.69
N LYS A 83 -6.11 -0.18 -22.84
CA LYS A 83 -5.45 -0.02 -24.15
C LYS A 83 -4.54 -1.22 -24.42
N GLY A 84 -5.15 -2.38 -24.68
CA GLY A 84 -4.47 -3.60 -25.08
C GLY A 84 -4.21 -3.70 -26.59
N ASN A 85 -3.99 -4.92 -27.08
CA ASN A 85 -3.63 -5.14 -28.48
C ASN A 85 -4.75 -4.71 -29.43
N ILE A 86 -6.04 -4.87 -29.06
CA ILE A 86 -7.17 -4.41 -29.89
C ILE A 86 -7.06 -2.91 -30.16
N VAL A 87 -6.82 -2.12 -29.10
CA VAL A 87 -6.71 -0.66 -29.22
C VAL A 87 -5.43 -0.25 -29.93
N ASN A 88 -4.29 -0.88 -29.58
CA ASN A 88 -2.99 -0.51 -30.13
C ASN A 88 -2.82 -0.84 -31.61
N GLU A 89 -3.53 -1.85 -32.12
CA GLU A 89 -3.46 -2.31 -33.49
C GLU A 89 -4.72 -1.93 -34.30
N GLY A 90 -5.75 -1.36 -33.64
CA GLY A 90 -7.06 -1.06 -34.17
C GLY A 90 -7.23 0.37 -34.66
N GLU A 91 -8.46 0.68 -35.06
CA GLU A 91 -8.88 2.01 -35.46
C GLU A 91 -9.30 2.83 -34.22
N PRO A 92 -9.42 4.18 -34.30
CA PRO A 92 -9.81 5.02 -33.15
C PRO A 92 -11.12 4.63 -32.45
N GLU A 93 -12.05 4.00 -33.19
CA GLU A 93 -13.32 3.50 -32.67
C GLU A 93 -13.13 2.40 -31.63
N GLU A 94 -12.05 1.61 -31.72
CA GLU A 94 -11.71 0.58 -30.76
C GLU A 94 -11.27 1.18 -29.41
N GLU A 95 -10.54 2.31 -29.44
CA GLU A 95 -10.19 3.04 -28.24
C GLU A 95 -11.45 3.60 -27.55
N GLU A 96 -12.38 4.18 -28.30
CA GLU A 96 -13.64 4.66 -27.75
C GLU A 96 -14.47 3.52 -27.14
N ALA A 97 -14.51 2.34 -27.78
CA ALA A 97 -15.20 1.17 -27.29
C ALA A 97 -14.56 0.65 -25.99
N ALA A 98 -13.24 0.61 -25.91
CA ALA A 98 -12.50 0.23 -24.73
C ALA A 98 -12.78 1.17 -23.53
N LEU A 99 -12.79 2.49 -23.78
CA LEU A 99 -13.09 3.48 -22.75
C LEU A 99 -14.58 3.44 -22.31
N ARG A 100 -15.49 3.01 -23.17
CA ARG A 100 -16.89 2.70 -22.78
C ARG A 100 -17.03 1.41 -22.00
N GLY A 101 -15.93 0.67 -21.77
CA GLY A 101 -15.91 -0.60 -21.04
C GLY A 101 -16.53 -1.76 -21.84
N GLU A 102 -16.49 -1.70 -23.17
CA GLU A 102 -16.99 -2.77 -24.07
C GLU A 102 -16.00 -3.93 -24.17
N TYR A 103 -14.70 -3.66 -23.96
CA TYR A 103 -13.65 -4.67 -23.89
C TYR A 103 -13.22 -5.00 -22.45
N PRO A 104 -12.67 -6.20 -22.21
CA PRO A 104 -12.04 -6.53 -20.94
C PRO A 104 -10.80 -5.65 -20.74
N TRP A 105 -10.33 -5.54 -19.50
CA TRP A 105 -9.06 -4.91 -19.24
C TRP A 105 -7.89 -5.82 -19.63
N ILE A 106 -6.70 -5.25 -19.79
CA ILE A 106 -5.53 -5.94 -20.40
C ILE A 106 -5.00 -7.13 -19.61
N ASN A 107 -5.39 -7.30 -18.34
CA ASN A 107 -5.04 -8.44 -17.50
C ASN A 107 -6.29 -9.12 -16.91
N ASP A 108 -7.40 -9.14 -17.67
CA ASP A 108 -8.63 -9.82 -17.24
C ASP A 108 -8.34 -11.30 -16.94
N SER A 109 -8.86 -11.78 -15.82
CA SER A 109 -8.58 -13.13 -15.35
C SER A 109 -9.25 -14.25 -16.17
N THR A 110 -10.25 -13.89 -16.97
CA THR A 110 -11.12 -14.83 -17.70
C THR A 110 -11.28 -14.53 -19.19
N ASP A 111 -11.06 -13.30 -19.60
CA ASP A 111 -11.24 -12.83 -20.97
C ASP A 111 -9.97 -12.15 -21.48
N PHE A 112 -9.27 -12.82 -22.39
CA PHE A 112 -7.97 -12.40 -22.94
C PHE A 112 -8.09 -11.63 -24.26
N GLU A 113 -9.30 -11.21 -24.67
CA GLU A 113 -9.53 -10.57 -25.96
C GLU A 113 -8.71 -9.27 -26.12
N ASN A 114 -8.56 -8.49 -25.04
CA ASN A 114 -7.80 -7.23 -25.04
C ASN A 114 -6.44 -7.35 -24.34
N GLU A 115 -5.83 -8.53 -24.33
CA GLU A 115 -4.51 -8.77 -23.74
C GLU A 115 -3.45 -7.82 -24.31
N CYS A 116 -2.44 -7.45 -23.53
CA CYS A 116 -1.33 -6.60 -23.96
C CYS A 116 0.01 -7.34 -23.85
N PHE A 117 0.63 -7.66 -24.99
CA PHE A 117 1.94 -8.34 -25.03
C PHE A 117 3.12 -7.44 -24.73
N ALA A 118 2.97 -6.12 -24.80
CA ALA A 118 4.01 -5.14 -24.50
C ALA A 118 4.02 -4.69 -23.05
N ASN A 119 3.34 -5.41 -22.15
CA ASN A 119 3.24 -5.07 -20.75
C ASN A 119 4.60 -5.09 -20.06
N LEU A 120 4.83 -4.11 -19.19
CA LEU A 120 5.73 -4.32 -18.06
C LEU A 120 5.15 -5.45 -17.20
N PRO A 121 6.02 -6.34 -16.71
CA PRO A 121 5.52 -7.52 -16.02
C PRO A 121 4.68 -7.16 -14.81
N ILE A 122 3.44 -7.63 -14.80
CA ILE A 122 2.53 -7.51 -13.66
C ILE A 122 3.08 -8.20 -12.40
N GLN A 123 4.13 -9.03 -12.55
CA GLN A 123 4.83 -9.68 -11.44
C GLN A 123 5.28 -8.70 -10.36
N LEU A 124 5.49 -7.41 -10.70
CA LEU A 124 5.70 -6.37 -9.69
C LEU A 124 4.52 -6.25 -8.71
N LEU A 125 3.32 -6.67 -9.13
CA LEU A 125 2.09 -6.59 -8.34
C LEU A 125 1.60 -7.96 -7.86
N GLU A 126 2.07 -9.07 -8.44
CA GLU A 126 1.55 -10.44 -8.21
C GLU A 126 1.56 -10.88 -6.74
N HIS A 127 2.46 -10.31 -5.94
CA HIS A 127 2.59 -10.62 -4.51
C HIS A 127 1.95 -9.57 -3.61
N SER A 128 1.08 -8.73 -4.15
CA SER A 128 0.40 -7.65 -3.42
C SER A 128 -1.13 -7.74 -3.52
N ARG A 129 -1.83 -7.14 -2.56
CA ARG A 129 -3.28 -6.93 -2.64
C ARG A 129 -3.69 -6.04 -3.82
N LEU A 130 -2.75 -5.30 -4.41
CA LEU A 130 -3.03 -4.41 -5.54
C LEU A 130 -3.59 -5.17 -6.73
N THR A 131 -3.08 -6.38 -7.01
CA THR A 131 -3.61 -7.22 -8.10
C THR A 131 -5.10 -7.52 -7.91
N GLU A 132 -5.51 -7.92 -6.69
CA GLU A 132 -6.91 -8.16 -6.36
C GLU A 132 -7.77 -6.90 -6.53
N LEU A 133 -7.27 -5.75 -6.05
CA LEU A 133 -8.01 -4.49 -6.15
C LEU A 133 -8.16 -4.04 -7.60
N PHE A 134 -7.13 -4.17 -8.43
CA PHE A 134 -7.23 -3.87 -9.87
C PHE A 134 -8.23 -4.79 -10.57
N SER A 135 -8.15 -6.11 -10.36
CA SER A 135 -9.11 -7.06 -10.91
C SER A 135 -10.54 -6.72 -10.48
N ARG A 136 -10.78 -6.50 -9.19
CA ARG A 136 -12.10 -6.13 -8.68
C ARG A 136 -12.61 -4.81 -9.28
N CYS A 137 -11.72 -3.82 -9.44
CA CYS A 137 -12.11 -2.55 -10.05
C CYS A 137 -12.45 -2.68 -11.53
N PHE A 138 -11.58 -3.35 -12.31
CA PHE A 138 -11.66 -3.35 -13.76
C PHE A 138 -12.47 -4.50 -14.36
N GLU A 139 -12.74 -5.57 -13.60
CA GLU A 139 -13.65 -6.65 -14.00
C GLU A 139 -15.07 -6.36 -13.47
N GLN A 140 -15.31 -6.59 -12.19
CA GLN A 140 -16.62 -6.42 -11.58
C GLN A 140 -17.07 -4.96 -11.53
N GLY A 141 -16.15 -4.06 -11.08
CA GLY A 141 -16.41 -2.63 -10.95
C GLY A 141 -16.64 -1.89 -12.28
N ARG A 142 -16.26 -2.51 -13.43
CA ARG A 142 -16.57 -2.03 -14.77
C ARG A 142 -18.07 -2.09 -15.06
N VAL A 143 -18.73 -3.13 -14.59
CA VAL A 143 -20.15 -3.40 -14.80
C VAL A 143 -21.00 -2.91 -13.62
N GLN A 144 -20.50 -3.06 -12.41
CA GLN A 144 -21.17 -2.71 -11.15
C GLN A 144 -20.28 -1.75 -10.34
N PRO A 145 -20.47 -0.43 -10.45
CA PRO A 145 -19.61 0.56 -9.78
C PRO A 145 -19.45 0.37 -8.28
N ILE A 146 -20.46 -0.20 -7.60
CA ILE A 146 -20.43 -0.45 -6.16
C ILE A 146 -19.36 -1.49 -5.74
N GLU A 147 -18.89 -2.32 -6.65
CA GLU A 147 -17.85 -3.31 -6.41
C GLU A 147 -16.43 -2.71 -6.44
N ARG A 148 -16.29 -1.46 -6.86
CA ARG A 148 -15.00 -0.77 -6.89
C ARG A 148 -14.39 -0.64 -5.51
N PRO A 149 -13.08 -0.91 -5.36
CA PRO A 149 -12.38 -0.67 -4.11
C PRO A 149 -12.51 0.79 -3.66
N SER A 150 -12.72 0.99 -2.38
CA SER A 150 -12.70 2.32 -1.78
C SER A 150 -11.29 2.90 -1.71
N MET A 151 -11.17 4.23 -1.58
CA MET A 151 -9.87 4.91 -1.38
C MET A 151 -9.15 4.41 -0.13
N ALA A 152 -9.87 3.94 0.91
CA ALA A 152 -9.27 3.37 2.11
C ALA A 152 -8.60 2.02 1.81
N GLU A 153 -9.24 1.14 1.02
CA GLU A 153 -8.65 -0.13 0.60
C GLU A 153 -7.40 0.08 -0.27
N TRP A 154 -7.43 1.06 -1.18
CA TRP A 154 -6.25 1.45 -1.95
C TRP A 154 -5.10 1.95 -1.08
N LEU A 155 -5.40 2.81 -0.10
CA LEU A 155 -4.38 3.32 0.84
C LEU A 155 -3.71 2.17 1.61
N GLU A 156 -4.50 1.25 2.15
CA GLU A 156 -3.97 0.07 2.86
C GLU A 156 -3.08 -0.78 1.95
N ALA A 157 -3.57 -1.16 0.77
CA ALA A 157 -2.84 -2.03 -0.15
C ALA A 157 -1.54 -1.39 -0.68
N LEU A 158 -1.57 -0.08 -0.98
CA LEU A 158 -0.37 0.66 -1.40
C LEU A 158 0.65 0.77 -0.26
N SER A 159 0.19 1.05 0.96
CA SER A 159 1.07 1.12 2.14
C SER A 159 1.71 -0.24 2.45
N GLU A 160 0.93 -1.33 2.46
CA GLU A 160 1.45 -2.69 2.64
C GLU A 160 2.46 -3.08 1.55
N THR A 161 2.25 -2.61 0.32
CA THR A 161 3.16 -2.86 -0.79
C THR A 161 4.47 -2.08 -0.60
N ASP A 162 4.41 -0.79 -0.28
CA ASP A 162 5.59 0.06 -0.02
C ASP A 162 6.44 -0.50 1.13
N GLU A 163 5.82 -1.01 2.18
CA GLU A 163 6.50 -1.58 3.33
C GLU A 163 7.35 -2.81 3.03
N ARG A 164 7.09 -3.49 1.91
CA ARG A 164 7.80 -4.70 1.45
C ARG A 164 8.74 -4.46 0.27
N LEU A 165 8.84 -3.21 -0.21
CA LEU A 165 9.75 -2.86 -1.28
C LEU A 165 11.20 -2.84 -0.77
N VAL A 166 12.09 -3.41 -1.57
CA VAL A 166 13.53 -3.34 -1.37
C VAL A 166 14.19 -2.76 -2.62
N ILE A 167 15.19 -1.92 -2.42
CA ILE A 167 15.93 -1.28 -3.49
C ILE A 167 17.15 -2.14 -3.84
N CYS A 168 17.27 -2.53 -5.10
CA CYS A 168 18.42 -3.26 -5.59
C CYS A 168 19.68 -2.38 -5.56
N LYS A 169 20.75 -2.85 -4.91
CA LYS A 169 22.03 -2.12 -4.83
C LYS A 169 22.74 -1.97 -6.18
N LYS A 170 22.42 -2.80 -7.18
CA LYS A 170 23.07 -2.81 -8.50
C LYS A 170 22.36 -1.89 -9.50
N CYS A 171 21.05 -1.96 -9.62
CA CYS A 171 20.29 -1.21 -10.64
C CYS A 171 19.38 -0.14 -10.07
N SER A 172 19.24 -0.05 -8.73
CA SER A 172 18.31 0.83 -8.00
C SER A 172 16.83 0.55 -8.30
N GLY A 173 16.50 -0.56 -8.95
CA GLY A 173 15.14 -0.99 -9.19
C GLY A 173 14.47 -1.46 -7.88
N HIS A 174 13.19 -1.20 -7.74
CA HIS A 174 12.41 -1.63 -6.59
C HIS A 174 11.87 -3.05 -6.82
N THR A 175 12.09 -3.93 -5.87
CA THR A 175 11.61 -5.31 -5.90
C THR A 175 10.67 -5.53 -4.72
N LEU A 176 9.49 -6.05 -4.98
CA LEU A 176 8.52 -6.41 -3.95
C LEU A 176 8.86 -7.80 -3.38
N LEU A 177 9.06 -7.88 -2.08
CA LEU A 177 9.22 -9.16 -1.41
C LEU A 177 7.85 -9.84 -1.25
N PRO A 178 7.73 -11.17 -1.54
CA PRO A 178 6.51 -11.93 -1.29
C PRO A 178 6.03 -11.84 0.15
N GLN A 179 4.73 -11.97 0.38
CA GLN A 179 4.14 -11.86 1.72
C GLN A 179 4.63 -12.96 2.68
N ASP A 180 5.01 -14.12 2.16
CA ASP A 180 5.55 -15.25 2.90
C ASP A 180 7.09 -15.29 2.94
N TRP A 181 7.76 -14.23 2.43
CA TRP A 181 9.21 -14.18 2.39
C TRP A 181 9.82 -14.29 3.79
N GLN A 182 10.92 -15.04 3.86
CA GLN A 182 11.68 -15.23 5.10
C GLN A 182 13.14 -14.79 4.87
N PRO A 183 13.88 -14.39 5.93
CA PRO A 183 15.25 -13.89 5.81
C PRO A 183 16.26 -14.88 5.19
N ASP A 184 15.98 -16.16 5.25
CA ASP A 184 16.78 -17.23 4.66
C ASP A 184 16.35 -17.58 3.22
N SER A 185 15.21 -17.05 2.76
CA SER A 185 14.74 -17.23 1.39
C SER A 185 15.60 -16.43 0.41
N ASP A 186 15.83 -17.02 -0.77
CA ASP A 186 16.47 -16.30 -1.85
C ASP A 186 15.44 -15.40 -2.56
N ALA A 187 15.85 -14.16 -2.83
CA ALA A 187 15.10 -13.24 -3.66
C ALA A 187 16.07 -12.57 -4.65
N THR A 188 15.61 -12.34 -5.86
CA THR A 188 16.37 -11.66 -6.90
C THR A 188 15.68 -10.38 -7.34
N CYS A 189 16.46 -9.41 -7.77
CA CYS A 189 15.93 -8.18 -8.32
C CYS A 189 15.17 -8.47 -9.61
N PHE A 190 13.96 -8.00 -9.68
CA PHE A 190 13.07 -8.19 -10.82
C PHE A 190 13.65 -7.62 -12.13
N PHE A 191 14.48 -6.54 -12.06
CA PHE A 191 14.99 -5.84 -13.23
C PHE A 191 16.35 -6.32 -13.74
N CYS A 192 17.17 -6.94 -12.87
CA CYS A 192 18.53 -7.30 -13.23
C CYS A 192 19.03 -8.63 -12.68
N ASP A 193 18.14 -9.43 -12.10
CA ASP A 193 18.38 -10.77 -11.51
C ASP A 193 19.48 -10.80 -10.42
N GLU A 194 19.95 -9.65 -9.95
CA GLU A 194 20.89 -9.59 -8.83
C GLU A 194 20.23 -10.07 -7.56
N ALA A 195 20.94 -10.85 -6.76
CA ALA A 195 20.45 -11.28 -5.46
C ALA A 195 20.18 -10.09 -4.54
N ILE A 196 19.00 -10.08 -3.90
CA ILE A 196 18.66 -9.08 -2.91
C ILE A 196 19.54 -9.29 -1.66
N ASP A 197 20.10 -8.18 -1.17
CA ASP A 197 20.90 -8.19 0.04
C ASP A 197 20.06 -8.66 1.25
N LYS A 198 20.53 -9.71 1.92
CA LYS A 198 19.87 -10.28 3.11
C LYS A 198 20.11 -9.45 4.38
N ASN A 199 20.88 -8.36 4.29
CA ASN A 199 21.10 -7.44 5.42
C ASN A 199 19.89 -6.53 5.64
N LEU A 200 18.74 -7.14 5.96
CA LEU A 200 17.46 -6.50 6.17
C LEU A 200 17.05 -6.59 7.63
N VAL A 201 16.24 -5.64 8.08
CA VAL A 201 15.47 -5.76 9.33
C VAL A 201 14.01 -5.98 8.94
N ILE A 202 13.40 -7.03 9.48
CA ILE A 202 12.01 -7.37 9.20
C ILE A 202 11.24 -7.29 10.50
N LEU A 203 10.16 -6.49 10.47
CA LEU A 203 9.23 -6.37 11.57
C LEU A 203 7.90 -6.98 11.16
N LYS A 204 7.41 -7.98 11.90
CA LYS A 204 6.11 -8.64 11.69
C LYS A 204 5.09 -8.08 12.66
N GLU A 205 3.92 -7.71 12.16
CA GLU A 205 2.85 -7.11 12.96
C GLU A 205 1.95 -8.14 13.62
N PHE A 206 1.59 -7.84 14.85
CA PHE A 206 0.58 -8.55 15.62
C PHE A 206 -0.36 -7.54 16.27
N ILE A 207 -1.58 -7.94 16.55
CA ILE A 207 -2.51 -7.23 17.42
C ILE A 207 -2.57 -7.97 18.75
N VAL A 208 -2.37 -7.24 19.82
CA VAL A 208 -2.55 -7.75 21.19
C VAL A 208 -3.99 -7.48 21.61
N GLN A 209 -4.68 -8.53 22.05
CA GLN A 209 -6.03 -8.44 22.63
C GLN A 209 -5.96 -8.96 24.07
N PRO A 210 -5.67 -8.09 25.04
CA PRO A 210 -5.60 -8.52 26.44
C PRO A 210 -7.00 -8.98 26.90
N GLU A 211 -7.08 -10.22 27.34
CA GLU A 211 -8.25 -10.75 28.02
C GLU A 211 -8.05 -10.60 29.54
N GLU A 212 -9.16 -10.62 30.32
CA GLU A 212 -9.08 -10.46 31.77
C GLU A 212 -8.18 -11.51 32.46
N GLU A 213 -8.00 -12.67 31.82
CA GLU A 213 -7.20 -13.79 32.34
C GLU A 213 -5.74 -13.82 31.82
N HIS A 214 -5.39 -12.99 30.80
CA HIS A 214 -4.09 -13.01 30.15
C HIS A 214 -3.42 -11.64 30.18
N SER A 215 -2.16 -11.60 30.59
CA SER A 215 -1.34 -10.39 30.47
C SER A 215 -1.05 -10.10 29.00
N SER A 216 -1.01 -8.83 28.59
CA SER A 216 -0.59 -8.39 27.26
C SER A 216 0.82 -8.85 26.86
N THR A 217 1.60 -9.30 27.83
CA THR A 217 2.94 -9.88 27.60
C THR A 217 2.90 -11.39 27.36
N ASP A 218 1.71 -12.02 27.43
CA ASP A 218 1.51 -13.43 27.11
C ASP A 218 1.21 -13.58 25.61
N SER A 219 2.01 -14.40 24.94
CA SER A 219 1.88 -14.66 23.50
C SER A 219 0.54 -15.32 23.09
N SER A 220 -0.20 -15.88 24.03
CA SER A 220 -1.55 -16.42 23.78
C SER A 220 -2.57 -15.36 23.39
N ALA A 221 -2.33 -14.09 23.77
CA ALA A 221 -3.17 -12.95 23.42
C ALA A 221 -2.77 -12.26 22.10
N TRP A 222 -1.78 -12.78 21.37
CA TRP A 222 -1.23 -12.13 20.17
C TRP A 222 -1.73 -12.78 18.89
N VAL A 223 -2.31 -11.97 18.02
CA VAL A 223 -2.85 -12.40 16.72
C VAL A 223 -2.02 -11.78 15.60
N ALA A 224 -1.38 -12.63 14.79
CA ALA A 224 -0.63 -12.17 13.63
C ALA A 224 -1.57 -11.57 12.59
N THR A 225 -1.24 -10.38 12.07
CA THR A 225 -2.02 -9.71 11.01
C THR A 225 -1.61 -10.16 9.61
N GLY A 226 -0.43 -10.75 9.48
CA GLY A 226 0.18 -11.07 8.19
C GLY A 226 0.97 -9.91 7.59
N ARG A 227 0.85 -8.70 8.13
CA ARG A 227 1.63 -7.53 7.70
C ARG A 227 3.07 -7.62 8.19
N PHE A 228 4.00 -7.21 7.35
CA PHE A 228 5.40 -7.02 7.75
C PHE A 228 6.04 -5.84 7.03
N VAL A 229 7.02 -5.24 7.69
CA VAL A 229 7.79 -4.09 7.19
C VAL A 229 9.24 -4.50 7.04
N VAL A 230 9.85 -4.08 5.95
CA VAL A 230 11.27 -4.32 5.66
C VAL A 230 12.02 -3.00 5.71
N LEU A 231 13.16 -3.00 6.41
CA LEU A 231 14.12 -1.89 6.35
C LEU A 231 15.45 -2.36 5.77
N GLN A 232 15.95 -1.60 4.81
CA GLN A 232 17.34 -1.67 4.36
C GLN A 232 18.21 -0.72 5.18
N GLU A 233 19.52 -0.92 5.11
CA GLU A 233 20.48 -0.03 5.76
C GLU A 233 20.34 1.41 5.23
N ASN A 234 20.35 2.38 6.14
CA ASN A 234 20.11 3.81 5.92
C ASN A 234 18.65 4.20 5.66
N GLU A 235 17.72 3.32 5.95
CA GLU A 235 16.29 3.65 5.92
C GLU A 235 15.75 4.04 7.30
N SER A 236 14.69 4.83 7.26
CA SER A 236 13.85 5.18 8.41
C SER A 236 12.39 5.10 8.00
N ARG A 237 11.56 4.49 8.84
CA ARG A 237 10.12 4.36 8.60
C ARG A 237 9.32 4.71 9.84
N GLU A 238 8.12 5.25 9.62
CA GLU A 238 7.09 5.34 10.65
C GLU A 238 6.20 4.10 10.57
N LEU A 239 6.10 3.38 11.67
CA LEU A 239 5.16 2.28 11.82
C LEU A 239 3.86 2.84 12.37
N LYS A 240 2.83 2.84 11.54
CA LYS A 240 1.47 3.29 11.87
C LYS A 240 0.53 2.11 11.81
N ARG A 241 -0.56 2.20 12.56
CA ARG A 241 -1.66 1.27 12.39
C ARG A 241 -2.35 1.55 11.06
N LEU A 242 -2.36 0.57 10.15
CA LEU A 242 -3.18 0.66 8.94
C LEU A 242 -4.59 0.21 9.32
N MET A 243 -5.50 1.15 9.40
CA MET A 243 -6.91 0.87 9.68
C MET A 243 -7.80 1.76 8.81
N PRO A 244 -8.97 1.26 8.43
CA PRO A 244 -9.97 2.10 7.77
C PRO A 244 -10.25 3.37 8.58
N THR A 245 -10.26 4.50 7.91
CA THR A 245 -10.39 5.83 8.54
C THR A 245 -11.61 5.99 9.46
N PHE A 246 -12.68 5.22 9.22
CA PHE A 246 -13.87 5.24 10.06
C PHE A 246 -13.68 4.59 11.45
N LEU A 247 -12.60 3.84 11.65
CA LEU A 247 -12.24 3.24 12.93
C LEU A 247 -11.27 4.11 13.74
N TYR A 248 -10.62 5.11 13.11
CA TYR A 248 -9.64 5.97 13.79
C TYR A 248 -10.23 6.80 14.93
N ASP A 249 -11.51 7.17 14.87
CA ASP A 249 -12.16 7.93 15.93
C ASP A 249 -12.19 7.19 17.28
N HIS A 250 -11.88 5.90 17.28
CA HIS A 250 -11.93 5.03 18.46
C HIS A 250 -10.57 4.50 18.90
N PHE A 251 -9.52 4.75 18.11
CA PHE A 251 -8.16 4.29 18.42
C PHE A 251 -7.21 5.49 18.35
N PRO A 252 -6.32 5.64 19.34
CA PRO A 252 -5.26 6.65 19.28
C PRO A 252 -4.42 6.45 18.00
N ASP A 253 -3.91 7.56 17.46
CA ASP A 253 -2.94 7.55 16.34
C ASP A 253 -1.58 7.10 16.88
N GLU A 254 -1.50 5.84 17.27
CA GLU A 254 -0.33 5.21 17.84
C GLU A 254 0.67 4.89 16.75
N HIS A 255 1.80 5.55 16.77
CA HIS A 255 2.85 5.34 15.81
C HIS A 255 4.24 5.45 16.44
N ILE A 256 5.25 4.92 15.76
CA ILE A 256 6.63 4.93 16.18
C ILE A 256 7.55 5.07 14.98
N ARG A 257 8.64 5.81 15.12
CA ARG A 257 9.66 5.87 14.10
C ARG A 257 10.79 4.89 14.42
N ILE A 258 11.16 4.10 13.43
CA ILE A 258 12.30 3.19 13.46
C ILE A 258 13.31 3.58 12.38
N GLU A 259 14.58 3.25 12.60
CA GLU A 259 15.64 3.45 11.62
C GLU A 259 16.66 2.31 11.65
N TYR A 260 17.22 1.98 10.50
CA TYR A 260 18.35 1.08 10.39
C TYR A 260 19.52 1.80 9.76
N LYS A 261 20.60 1.95 10.51
CA LYS A 261 21.83 2.63 10.10
C LYS A 261 23.05 1.74 10.26
N GLU A 262 24.18 2.17 9.71
CA GLU A 262 25.47 1.47 9.80
C GLU A 262 25.84 1.07 11.24
N ASN A 263 25.47 1.87 12.24
CA ASN A 263 25.79 1.62 13.65
C ASN A 263 24.72 0.81 14.42
N GLY A 264 23.60 0.45 13.77
CA GLY A 264 22.58 -0.38 14.38
C GLY A 264 21.13 0.01 14.09
N PHE A 265 20.21 -0.64 14.77
CA PHE A 265 18.77 -0.41 14.68
C PHE A 265 18.31 0.55 15.78
N GLY A 266 17.59 1.60 15.41
CA GLY A 266 17.13 2.66 16.28
C GLY A 266 15.61 2.69 16.41
N ILE A 267 15.12 2.90 17.62
CA ILE A 267 13.72 3.05 17.97
C ILE A 267 13.54 4.45 18.57
N HIS A 268 12.65 5.25 17.98
CA HIS A 268 12.36 6.62 18.40
C HIS A 268 10.95 6.72 18.95
N PRO A 269 10.77 6.66 20.29
CA PRO A 269 9.47 6.91 20.90
C PRO A 269 8.95 8.30 20.55
N LEU A 270 7.66 8.41 20.28
CA LEU A 270 6.99 9.68 20.08
C LEU A 270 6.31 10.13 21.38
N PRO A 271 6.17 11.45 21.63
CA PRO A 271 5.82 11.99 22.94
C PRO A 271 4.50 11.50 23.54
N GLU A 272 3.53 11.15 22.69
CA GLU A 272 2.17 10.79 23.11
C GLU A 272 1.88 9.29 23.03
N THR A 273 2.87 8.48 22.59
CA THR A 273 2.70 7.04 22.43
C THR A 273 3.44 6.29 23.52
N GLU A 274 2.74 5.42 24.25
CA GLU A 274 3.37 4.48 25.20
C GLU A 274 4.07 3.37 24.41
N ILE A 275 5.35 3.14 24.69
CA ILE A 275 6.17 2.17 23.96
C ILE A 275 6.90 1.27 24.94
N HIS A 276 6.84 -0.03 24.71
CA HIS A 276 7.57 -1.02 25.48
C HIS A 276 8.39 -1.94 24.57
N LEU A 277 9.63 -2.19 24.93
CA LEU A 277 10.49 -3.18 24.28
C LEU A 277 10.66 -4.39 25.20
N GLN A 278 10.21 -5.54 24.70
CA GLN A 278 10.32 -6.81 25.39
C GLN A 278 11.33 -7.71 24.69
N GLN A 279 12.19 -8.37 25.49
CA GLN A 279 13.07 -9.44 25.02
C GLN A 279 13.22 -10.49 26.13
N GLY A 280 13.01 -11.74 25.80
CA GLY A 280 12.96 -12.81 26.80
C GLY A 280 11.93 -12.50 27.89
N GLY A 281 12.31 -12.59 29.14
CA GLY A 281 11.46 -12.24 30.28
C GLY A 281 11.51 -10.77 30.72
N THR A 282 12.19 -9.89 29.97
CA THR A 282 12.38 -8.49 30.34
C THR A 282 11.52 -7.59 29.48
N ASN A 283 10.71 -6.73 30.11
CA ASN A 283 9.93 -5.69 29.47
C ASN A 283 10.40 -4.32 29.97
N LYS A 284 10.72 -3.40 29.06
CA LYS A 284 11.23 -2.07 29.34
C LYS A 284 10.40 -1.01 28.63
N ARG A 285 9.82 -0.08 29.38
CA ARG A 285 9.22 1.13 28.83
C ARG A 285 10.29 2.02 28.21
N LEU A 286 10.04 2.50 27.01
CA LEU A 286 10.94 3.40 26.28
C LEU A 286 10.42 4.84 26.36
N GLU A 287 11.15 5.69 27.06
CA GLU A 287 10.88 7.13 27.14
C GLU A 287 11.82 7.96 26.24
N LYS A 288 12.85 7.33 25.72
CA LYS A 288 13.91 7.96 24.92
C LYS A 288 14.32 7.02 23.79
N TYR A 289 15.05 7.58 22.85
CA TYR A 289 15.74 6.80 21.83
C TYR A 289 16.41 5.56 22.41
N GLN A 290 16.14 4.42 21.79
CA GLN A 290 16.77 3.14 22.09
C GLN A 290 17.49 2.62 20.86
N GLY A 291 18.82 2.53 20.93
CA GLY A 291 19.64 1.91 19.89
C GLY A 291 20.00 0.47 20.25
N LEU A 292 19.91 -0.42 19.25
CA LEU A 292 20.45 -1.78 19.27
C LEU A 292 21.68 -1.80 18.36
N ARG A 293 22.86 -1.99 18.95
CA ARG A 293 24.12 -1.93 18.21
C ARG A 293 24.35 -3.17 17.35
N ASN A 294 25.07 -3.04 16.26
CA ASN A 294 25.43 -4.16 15.36
C ASN A 294 26.22 -5.28 16.09
N GLU A 295 26.99 -4.96 17.12
CA GLU A 295 27.77 -5.96 17.86
C GLU A 295 26.90 -7.01 18.57
N ILE A 296 25.63 -6.70 18.83
CA ILE A 296 24.69 -7.66 19.45
C ILE A 296 23.83 -8.40 18.43
N ARG A 297 23.87 -8.01 17.16
CA ARG A 297 23.06 -8.61 16.08
C ARG A 297 23.41 -10.08 15.90
N GLY A 298 22.39 -10.93 15.87
CA GLY A 298 22.53 -12.37 15.70
C GLY A 298 23.15 -13.11 16.88
N LYS A 299 23.37 -12.45 18.03
CA LYS A 299 23.89 -13.13 19.23
C LYS A 299 22.83 -13.91 20.00
N THR A 300 21.59 -13.65 19.74
CA THR A 300 20.45 -14.38 20.30
C THR A 300 19.43 -14.68 19.22
N ASN A 301 18.77 -15.83 19.33
CA ASN A 301 17.63 -16.16 18.48
C ASN A 301 16.31 -15.68 19.10
N ASP A 302 16.35 -15.12 20.32
CA ASP A 302 15.15 -14.59 20.96
C ASP A 302 14.71 -13.31 20.25
N PRO A 303 13.48 -13.24 19.75
CA PRO A 303 12.98 -12.06 19.08
C PRO A 303 12.79 -10.91 20.09
N TYR A 304 12.89 -9.70 19.54
CA TYR A 304 12.42 -8.50 20.21
C TYR A 304 10.93 -8.31 19.88
N TRP A 305 10.22 -7.77 20.85
CA TRP A 305 8.82 -7.43 20.76
C TRP A 305 8.63 -5.96 21.15
N LEU A 306 8.14 -5.18 20.19
CA LEU A 306 7.92 -3.75 20.34
C LEU A 306 6.44 -3.48 20.45
N HIS A 307 5.96 -3.23 21.67
CA HIS A 307 4.58 -2.85 21.96
C HIS A 307 4.40 -1.35 21.67
N VAL A 308 3.41 -1.00 20.87
CA VAL A 308 3.07 0.38 20.50
C VAL A 308 1.64 0.64 20.97
N GLY A 309 1.50 1.41 22.04
CA GLY A 309 0.26 1.65 22.76
C GLY A 309 0.27 1.13 24.19
N SER A 310 -0.84 1.33 24.89
CA SER A 310 -0.99 0.87 26.28
C SER A 310 -1.01 -0.66 26.35
N ILE A 311 -0.13 -1.22 27.16
CA ILE A 311 -0.05 -2.68 27.35
C ILE A 311 -1.27 -3.26 28.08
N THR A 312 -2.14 -2.43 28.65
CA THR A 312 -3.38 -2.85 29.32
C THR A 312 -4.59 -2.83 28.39
N GLU A 313 -4.43 -2.33 27.17
CA GLU A 313 -5.48 -2.19 26.17
C GLU A 313 -5.11 -2.92 24.88
N GLN A 314 -6.03 -2.99 23.94
CA GLN A 314 -5.72 -3.50 22.60
C GLN A 314 -4.71 -2.57 21.92
N HIS A 315 -3.57 -3.11 21.48
CA HIS A 315 -2.49 -2.35 20.86
C HIS A 315 -1.75 -3.15 19.79
N ILE A 316 -0.87 -2.47 19.06
CA ILE A 316 -0.02 -3.07 18.04
C ILE A 316 1.27 -3.60 18.68
N LEU A 317 1.72 -4.74 18.18
CA LEU A 317 2.97 -5.37 18.57
C LEU A 317 3.78 -5.73 17.32
N TRP A 318 5.06 -5.35 17.32
CA TRP A 318 5.99 -5.68 16.25
C TRP A 318 7.07 -6.65 16.72
N GLN A 319 7.17 -7.77 16.03
CA GLN A 319 8.23 -8.75 16.26
C GLN A 319 9.38 -8.51 15.28
N PHE A 320 10.61 -8.53 15.78
CA PHE A 320 11.80 -8.52 14.94
C PHE A 320 12.97 -9.25 15.61
N THR A 321 13.95 -9.66 14.81
CA THR A 321 15.23 -10.22 15.28
C THR A 321 16.35 -9.23 15.01
N TRP A 322 17.27 -9.17 15.94
CA TRP A 322 18.42 -8.27 15.82
C TRP A 322 19.74 -8.96 16.17
#